data_2aa0d37790cc92a83a6a0d34ff369f4b
#
_entry.id   2aa0d37790cc92a83a6a0d34ff369f4b
#
_cell.length_a   1.000
_cell.length_b   1.000
_cell.length_c   1.000
_cell.angle_alpha   90.00
_cell.angle_beta   90.00
_cell.angle_gamma   90.00
#
_symmetry.space_group_name_H-M   'P 1'
#
loop_
_entity.id
_entity.type
_entity.pdbx_description
1 polymer ?
#
loop_
_entity_poly.entity_id
_entity_poly.type
_entity_poly.pdbx_seq_one_letter_code
_entity_poly.pdbx_strand_id
1 'polypeptide(L)'
;MSKEASQDSRSITPVEAVEPLEVVDAEKNVTTSPYNGSGTVEDPFIVEFQQDDKSNPMNWGQFRKWFLTSIVTFSVFAVTFTSSAYSVSAEEIMTEFDISSTLFITGVSVFVLGFAIGPAVWGPLVTPHDERSNANRASLQSTRSELYGRQMPWIASHTAMVAFMAGSAGSPNIATLIVLRFLAGTFGGSPLVNSGGAIADLFPPAQRGLAMTIYCVAPFLGPILGPIVGGFATEYIGWRWVQGMCTIFIGVIGIIGVIFVPETYGPVLLQRKANALSKADGKVYISVLQKNQGKKQPSEVFGRALIRPWVLLFREPIVLIASLYMAIIYGTVYMFLGAMPIVYNELRGWSPGFGGLAFLGMMVGIIIGLGYAIWDNNGRYMKLDPSKRTAESRLPPAIAGAVALPIGMFAFAWTNYPSIHWAVSIVLSAPFGFGVVLVILPIVNYLIDSYTVYAASVLAAAAVFRSIMGAVFPLFTSQMYHNLGIHWATSIPAFLTLVCMPFPFFMYRYGAVVREKCKYAAEAAQIMKKMQGR
;
A
#
# COMPACT_ATOMS: atom_id res chain seq x y z
N MET A 1 -2.54 41.64 62.08
CA MET A 1 -1.37 41.32 61.22
C MET A 1 -1.82 40.38 60.16
N SER A 2 -1.87 40.92 58.96
CA SER A 2 -2.28 40.36 57.69
C SER A 2 -1.42 39.17 57.27
N LYS A 3 -2.05 38.18 56.61
CA LYS A 3 -1.42 37.39 55.54
C LYS A 3 -2.48 36.96 54.53
N GLU A 4 -2.34 37.50 53.36
CA GLU A 4 -3.05 37.20 52.14
C GLU A 4 -2.84 35.76 51.69
N ALA A 5 -3.90 35.09 51.29
CA ALA A 5 -3.86 33.82 50.58
C ALA A 5 -4.00 34.11 49.08
N SER A 6 -2.92 33.85 48.35
CA SER A 6 -2.89 33.92 46.89
C SER A 6 -3.63 32.72 46.30
N GLN A 7 -4.67 32.99 45.54
CA GLN A 7 -5.38 32.04 44.69
C GLN A 7 -4.59 31.85 43.41
N ASP A 8 -4.12 30.63 43.16
CA ASP A 8 -3.49 30.20 41.89
C ASP A 8 -4.58 29.70 40.95
N SER A 9 -5.05 30.61 40.08
CA SER A 9 -5.98 30.30 39.01
C SER A 9 -5.21 29.87 37.78
N ARG A 10 -5.10 28.55 37.56
CA ARG A 10 -4.62 27.98 36.29
C ARG A 10 -5.61 28.34 35.18
N SER A 11 -5.27 29.29 34.38
CA SER A 11 -5.95 29.61 33.12
C SER A 11 -5.75 28.49 32.12
N ILE A 12 -6.83 27.84 31.74
CA ILE A 12 -6.91 26.95 30.57
C ILE A 12 -6.79 27.85 29.35
N THR A 13 -5.70 27.74 28.62
CA THR A 13 -5.50 28.39 27.31
C THR A 13 -6.49 27.78 26.31
N PRO A 14 -7.26 28.59 25.57
CA PRO A 14 -8.12 28.11 24.50
C PRO A 14 -7.27 27.54 23.35
N VAL A 15 -7.76 26.44 22.78
CA VAL A 15 -7.26 25.86 21.52
C VAL A 15 -7.30 26.95 20.45
N GLU A 16 -6.15 27.31 19.90
CA GLU A 16 -6.01 28.25 18.79
C GLU A 16 -6.91 27.78 17.63
N ALA A 17 -7.90 28.59 17.33
CA ALA A 17 -8.70 28.48 16.12
C ALA A 17 -7.76 28.58 14.91
N VAL A 18 -7.94 27.70 13.94
CA VAL A 18 -7.25 27.73 12.64
C VAL A 18 -7.57 29.09 12.00
N GLU A 19 -6.60 29.98 11.95
CA GLU A 19 -6.73 31.26 11.26
C GLU A 19 -7.13 31.04 9.80
N PRO A 20 -8.13 31.79 9.30
CA PRO A 20 -8.39 31.86 7.86
C PRO A 20 -7.14 32.42 7.18
N LEU A 21 -6.79 31.84 6.02
CA LEU A 21 -5.71 32.33 5.14
C LEU A 21 -5.77 33.86 5.06
N GLU A 22 -4.76 34.56 5.60
CA GLU A 22 -4.60 35.99 5.44
C GLU A 22 -4.68 36.33 3.95
N VAL A 23 -5.70 37.08 3.60
CA VAL A 23 -5.79 37.80 2.35
C VAL A 23 -4.73 38.92 2.47
N VAL A 24 -3.60 38.73 1.82
CA VAL A 24 -2.57 39.78 1.71
C VAL A 24 -3.21 40.97 0.99
N ASP A 25 -3.35 42.07 1.70
CA ASP A 25 -3.84 43.34 1.18
C ASP A 25 -3.10 43.70 -0.10
N ALA A 26 -3.83 43.74 -1.21
CA ALA A 26 -3.35 44.14 -2.52
C ALA A 26 -3.63 45.61 -2.72
N GLU A 27 -2.85 46.49 -2.05
CA GLU A 27 -2.75 47.90 -2.49
C GLU A 27 -1.31 48.39 -2.55
N LYS A 28 -0.93 48.75 -3.80
CA LYS A 28 0.26 49.50 -4.22
C LYS A 28 1.59 48.75 -4.28
N ASN A 29 1.76 48.04 -5.41
CA ASN A 29 2.95 48.23 -6.27
C ASN A 29 2.72 47.41 -7.56
N VAL A 30 3.00 47.99 -8.72
CA VAL A 30 3.12 47.27 -9.99
C VAL A 30 4.34 46.38 -9.86
N THR A 31 4.20 45.27 -9.18
CA THR A 31 5.20 44.22 -9.04
C THR A 31 4.96 43.22 -10.16
N THR A 32 5.94 43.09 -11.02
CA THR A 32 6.10 41.94 -11.92
C THR A 32 5.73 40.68 -11.18
N SER A 33 4.69 39.97 -11.65
CA SER A 33 4.27 38.70 -11.09
C SER A 33 5.51 37.78 -10.92
N PRO A 34 5.69 37.08 -9.79
CA PRO A 34 6.83 36.18 -9.61
C PRO A 34 6.78 34.96 -10.54
N TYR A 35 5.82 34.94 -11.44
CA TYR A 35 5.58 33.84 -12.39
C TYR A 35 5.90 34.27 -13.82
N ASN A 36 6.51 33.38 -14.59
CA ASN A 36 6.85 33.59 -16.00
C ASN A 36 5.57 33.65 -16.86
N GLY A 37 5.46 34.65 -17.74
CA GLY A 37 4.34 34.88 -18.64
C GLY A 37 3.88 36.37 -18.60
N SER A 38 2.91 36.71 -19.44
CA SER A 38 2.28 38.04 -19.49
C SER A 38 0.90 38.10 -18.83
N GLY A 39 0.33 36.94 -18.43
CA GLY A 39 -1.00 36.83 -17.80
C GLY A 39 -2.17 36.95 -18.78
N THR A 40 -1.90 36.86 -20.08
CA THR A 40 -2.91 36.82 -21.14
C THR A 40 -3.33 35.39 -21.45
N VAL A 41 -4.39 35.23 -22.25
CA VAL A 41 -4.85 33.90 -22.69
C VAL A 41 -3.83 33.21 -23.59
N GLU A 42 -3.03 33.99 -24.35
CA GLU A 42 -2.00 33.48 -25.26
C GLU A 42 -0.69 33.16 -24.53
N ASP A 43 -0.35 33.94 -23.48
CA ASP A 43 0.86 33.76 -22.66
C ASP A 43 0.49 33.86 -21.15
N PRO A 44 -0.11 32.80 -20.59
CA PRO A 44 -0.56 32.76 -19.19
C PRO A 44 0.61 32.70 -18.22
N PHE A 45 0.42 33.20 -17.00
CA PHE A 45 1.38 33.04 -15.92
C PHE A 45 1.49 31.56 -15.50
N ILE A 46 2.73 31.04 -15.41
CA ILE A 46 3.01 29.66 -15.07
C ILE A 46 3.28 29.55 -13.58
N VAL A 47 2.34 28.94 -12.85
CA VAL A 47 2.46 28.73 -11.39
C VAL A 47 3.28 27.50 -11.08
N GLU A 48 4.37 27.72 -10.32
CA GLU A 48 5.27 26.70 -9.78
C GLU A 48 5.39 26.84 -8.26
N PHE A 49 5.79 25.77 -7.57
CA PHE A 49 6.16 25.87 -6.16
C PHE A 49 7.49 26.63 -6.03
N GLN A 50 7.50 27.69 -5.24
CA GLN A 50 8.72 28.36 -4.83
C GLN A 50 9.49 27.52 -3.78
N GLN A 51 10.76 27.84 -3.56
CA GLN A 51 11.67 27.02 -2.76
C GLN A 51 11.16 26.75 -1.32
N ASP A 52 10.49 27.73 -0.68
CA ASP A 52 9.96 27.62 0.69
C ASP A 52 8.42 27.73 0.76
N ASP A 53 7.74 27.42 -0.34
CA ASP A 53 6.28 27.52 -0.40
C ASP A 53 5.62 26.54 0.60
N LYS A 54 4.89 27.10 1.59
CA LYS A 54 4.14 26.34 2.60
C LYS A 54 3.02 25.49 1.99
N SER A 55 2.55 25.82 0.79
CA SER A 55 1.57 25.01 0.07
C SER A 55 2.16 23.73 -0.53
N ASN A 56 3.50 23.62 -0.63
CA ASN A 56 4.18 22.42 -1.06
C ASN A 56 4.24 21.40 0.10
N PRO A 57 3.64 20.19 -0.03
CA PRO A 57 3.68 19.16 1.01
C PRO A 57 5.10 18.73 1.43
N MET A 58 6.06 18.83 0.50
CA MET A 58 7.47 18.52 0.80
C MET A 58 8.11 19.50 1.78
N ASN A 59 7.55 20.71 1.96
CA ASN A 59 8.05 21.72 2.89
C ASN A 59 7.36 21.70 4.26
N TRP A 60 6.38 20.79 4.47
CA TRP A 60 5.70 20.68 5.77
C TRP A 60 6.64 20.20 6.88
N GLY A 61 6.32 20.55 8.12
CA GLY A 61 7.11 20.14 9.29
C GLY A 61 7.16 18.61 9.44
N GLN A 62 8.27 18.10 9.97
CA GLN A 62 8.52 16.65 10.09
C GLN A 62 7.42 15.93 10.89
N PHE A 63 6.96 16.52 12.01
CA PHE A 63 5.88 15.94 12.81
C PHE A 63 4.61 15.73 11.98
N ARG A 64 4.18 16.74 11.20
CA ARG A 64 3.00 16.65 10.34
C ARG A 64 3.15 15.57 9.28
N LYS A 65 4.32 15.47 8.63
CA LYS A 65 4.60 14.43 7.63
C LYS A 65 4.49 13.02 8.21
N TRP A 66 5.10 12.79 9.37
CA TRP A 66 5.06 11.48 10.03
C TRP A 66 3.67 11.14 10.55
N PHE A 67 2.95 12.10 11.08
CA PHE A 67 1.55 11.93 11.51
C PHE A 67 0.65 11.52 10.35
N LEU A 68 0.74 12.21 9.21
CA LEU A 68 -0.01 11.85 8.01
C LEU A 68 0.39 10.48 7.46
N THR A 69 1.69 10.17 7.46
CA THR A 69 2.20 8.85 7.07
C THR A 69 1.63 7.76 7.96
N SER A 70 1.53 7.99 9.25
CA SER A 70 0.92 7.02 10.19
C SER A 70 -0.55 6.78 9.87
N ILE A 71 -1.36 7.82 9.65
CA ILE A 71 -2.78 7.66 9.29
C ILE A 71 -2.93 6.84 8.01
N VAL A 72 -2.15 7.16 6.98
CA VAL A 72 -2.21 6.47 5.68
C VAL A 72 -1.76 5.01 5.81
N THR A 73 -0.74 4.74 6.64
CA THR A 73 -0.25 3.39 6.92
C THR A 73 -1.27 2.58 7.72
N PHE A 74 -1.89 3.17 8.75
CA PHE A 74 -2.95 2.53 9.52
C PHE A 74 -4.20 2.27 8.68
N SER A 75 -4.48 3.09 7.69
CA SER A 75 -5.55 2.86 6.72
C SER A 75 -5.33 1.55 5.95
N VAL A 76 -4.13 1.34 5.43
CA VAL A 76 -3.75 0.10 4.73
C VAL A 76 -3.77 -1.10 5.68
N PHE A 77 -3.27 -0.92 6.89
CA PHE A 77 -3.30 -1.96 7.92
C PHE A 77 -4.74 -2.39 8.24
N ALA A 78 -5.67 -1.43 8.44
CA ALA A 78 -7.07 -1.73 8.74
C ALA A 78 -7.75 -2.54 7.61
N VAL A 79 -7.49 -2.17 6.36
CA VAL A 79 -8.02 -2.89 5.18
C VAL A 79 -7.52 -4.33 5.15
N THR A 80 -6.22 -4.54 5.34
CA THR A 80 -5.63 -5.88 5.28
C THR A 80 -5.91 -6.71 6.53
N PHE A 81 -6.03 -6.09 7.70
CA PHE A 81 -6.55 -6.72 8.92
C PHE A 81 -7.97 -7.27 8.71
N THR A 82 -8.86 -6.47 8.13
CA THR A 82 -10.25 -6.87 7.83
C THR A 82 -10.32 -8.04 6.85
N SER A 83 -9.37 -8.13 5.90
CA SER A 83 -9.35 -9.23 4.93
C SER A 83 -9.20 -10.59 5.60
N SER A 84 -8.45 -10.65 6.70
CA SER A 84 -8.06 -11.88 7.38
C SER A 84 -8.84 -12.17 8.67
N ALA A 85 -9.33 -11.15 9.37
CA ALA A 85 -10.10 -11.34 10.60
C ALA A 85 -11.35 -12.23 10.43
N TYR A 86 -11.86 -12.32 9.21
CA TYR A 86 -12.96 -13.22 8.84
C TYR A 86 -12.57 -14.71 8.94
N SER A 87 -11.31 -15.07 8.65
CA SER A 87 -10.88 -16.47 8.47
C SER A 87 -11.07 -17.35 9.70
N VAL A 88 -11.06 -16.77 10.90
CA VAL A 88 -11.19 -17.50 12.17
C VAL A 88 -12.64 -17.75 12.59
N SER A 89 -13.60 -17.14 11.91
CA SER A 89 -15.04 -17.32 12.17
C SER A 89 -15.64 -18.46 11.32
N ALA A 90 -14.82 -19.40 10.86
CA ALA A 90 -15.21 -20.43 9.91
C ALA A 90 -16.33 -21.33 10.47
N GLU A 91 -16.15 -21.85 11.68
CA GLU A 91 -17.08 -22.81 12.31
C GLU A 91 -18.47 -22.20 12.51
N GLU A 92 -18.54 -20.97 13.04
CA GLU A 92 -19.82 -20.30 13.26
C GLU A 92 -20.56 -20.01 11.95
N ILE A 93 -19.85 -19.46 10.93
CA ILE A 93 -20.46 -19.12 9.65
C ILE A 93 -20.90 -20.36 8.89
N MET A 94 -20.08 -21.42 8.89
CA MET A 94 -20.45 -22.68 8.24
C MET A 94 -21.66 -23.33 8.89
N THR A 95 -21.74 -23.28 10.20
CA THR A 95 -22.89 -23.83 10.96
C THR A 95 -24.15 -23.00 10.76
N GLU A 96 -24.04 -21.65 10.79
CA GLU A 96 -25.22 -20.78 10.68
C GLU A 96 -25.84 -20.82 9.28
N PHE A 97 -25.03 -20.91 8.23
CA PHE A 97 -25.50 -20.89 6.84
C PHE A 97 -25.56 -22.27 6.19
N ASP A 98 -25.20 -23.35 6.90
CA ASP A 98 -25.14 -24.73 6.40
C ASP A 98 -24.32 -24.84 5.09
N ILE A 99 -23.07 -24.38 5.12
CA ILE A 99 -22.21 -24.29 3.94
C ILE A 99 -20.91 -25.09 4.08
N SER A 100 -20.33 -25.43 2.93
CA SER A 100 -19.02 -26.09 2.89
C SER A 100 -17.86 -25.14 3.22
N SER A 101 -16.75 -25.71 3.71
CA SER A 101 -15.49 -24.98 3.95
C SER A 101 -15.00 -24.24 2.69
N THR A 102 -15.14 -24.84 1.50
CA THR A 102 -14.75 -24.19 0.23
C THR A 102 -15.56 -22.92 -0.04
N LEU A 103 -16.87 -22.92 0.23
CA LEU A 103 -17.71 -21.74 0.03
C LEU A 103 -17.39 -20.66 1.07
N PHE A 104 -17.10 -21.05 2.33
CA PHE A 104 -16.61 -20.11 3.35
C PHE A 104 -15.32 -19.42 2.93
N ILE A 105 -14.31 -20.20 2.50
CA ILE A 105 -12.99 -19.66 2.09
C ILE A 105 -13.12 -18.75 0.87
N THR A 106 -14.12 -18.95 0.01
CA THR A 106 -14.42 -18.03 -1.09
C THR A 106 -14.64 -16.60 -0.57
N GLY A 107 -15.22 -16.41 0.63
CA GLY A 107 -15.37 -15.10 1.26
C GLY A 107 -14.04 -14.40 1.57
N VAL A 108 -12.97 -15.13 1.92
CA VAL A 108 -11.60 -14.60 2.05
C VAL A 108 -11.04 -14.24 0.67
N SER A 109 -11.15 -15.18 -0.27
CA SER A 109 -10.57 -15.09 -1.61
C SER A 109 -11.14 -13.93 -2.42
N VAL A 110 -12.45 -13.70 -2.40
CA VAL A 110 -13.07 -12.61 -3.16
C VAL A 110 -12.71 -11.23 -2.59
N PHE A 111 -12.51 -11.12 -1.27
CA PHE A 111 -12.05 -9.88 -0.67
C PHE A 111 -10.65 -9.51 -1.20
N VAL A 112 -9.74 -10.48 -1.24
CA VAL A 112 -8.38 -10.30 -1.76
C VAL A 112 -8.37 -10.10 -3.28
N LEU A 113 -9.28 -10.76 -4.01
CA LEU A 113 -9.49 -10.51 -5.45
C LEU A 113 -9.92 -9.05 -5.69
N GLY A 114 -10.71 -8.48 -4.78
CA GLY A 114 -11.01 -7.04 -4.79
C GLY A 114 -9.77 -6.16 -4.80
N PHE A 115 -8.69 -6.55 -4.11
CA PHE A 115 -7.40 -5.85 -4.16
C PHE A 115 -6.73 -5.90 -5.55
N ALA A 116 -7.03 -6.90 -6.38
CA ALA A 116 -6.54 -6.94 -7.75
C ALA A 116 -7.28 -5.94 -8.65
N ILE A 117 -8.59 -5.77 -8.43
CA ILE A 117 -9.43 -4.88 -9.21
C ILE A 117 -9.30 -3.42 -8.75
N GLY A 118 -9.14 -3.21 -7.43
CA GLY A 118 -8.98 -1.89 -6.84
C GLY A 118 -7.97 -1.00 -7.55
N PRO A 119 -6.71 -1.41 -7.74
CA PRO A 119 -5.71 -0.63 -8.48
C PRO A 119 -6.10 -0.25 -9.89
N ALA A 120 -6.84 -1.13 -10.58
CA ALA A 120 -7.31 -0.87 -11.94
C ALA A 120 -8.38 0.23 -12.00
N VAL A 121 -9.21 0.33 -10.97
CA VAL A 121 -10.27 1.35 -10.85
C VAL A 121 -9.71 2.65 -10.26
N TRP A 122 -8.99 2.57 -9.15
CA TRP A 122 -8.54 3.72 -8.36
C TRP A 122 -7.23 4.34 -8.88
N GLY A 123 -6.34 3.55 -9.50
CA GLY A 123 -5.08 4.02 -10.04
C GLY A 123 -5.24 5.16 -11.06
N PRO A 124 -6.06 4.99 -12.11
CA PRO A 124 -6.29 6.04 -13.11
C PRO A 124 -6.94 7.32 -12.57
N LEU A 125 -7.74 7.20 -11.50
CA LEU A 125 -8.41 8.35 -10.88
C LEU A 125 -7.45 9.24 -10.08
N VAL A 126 -6.29 8.69 -9.68
CA VAL A 126 -5.34 9.34 -8.76
C VAL A 126 -4.07 9.81 -9.45
N THR A 127 -3.61 9.11 -10.49
CA THR A 127 -2.36 9.43 -11.18
C THR A 127 -2.63 10.06 -12.54
N PRO A 128 -2.31 11.38 -12.75
CA PRO A 128 -2.18 11.92 -14.09
C PRO A 128 -0.91 11.33 -14.73
N HIS A 129 -1.06 10.81 -15.92
CA HIS A 129 0.04 10.25 -16.68
C HIS A 129 0.94 11.38 -17.21
N ASP A 130 2.19 11.39 -16.74
CA ASP A 130 3.28 12.17 -17.32
C ASP A 130 3.83 11.39 -18.53
N GLU A 131 3.37 11.72 -19.73
CA GLU A 131 4.05 11.34 -20.97
C GLU A 131 4.29 12.57 -21.82
N ARG A 132 5.54 13.01 -21.84
CA ARG A 132 6.09 13.87 -22.87
C ARG A 132 6.15 13.08 -24.19
N SER A 133 5.08 13.13 -24.96
CA SER A 133 5.11 12.72 -26.37
C SER A 133 4.26 13.68 -27.16
N ASN A 134 4.97 14.50 -27.99
CA ASN A 134 4.49 15.31 -29.08
C ASN A 134 3.54 16.47 -28.74
N ALA A 135 4.15 17.60 -28.39
CA ALA A 135 3.55 18.92 -28.51
C ALA A 135 3.30 19.25 -29.99
N ASN A 136 2.05 19.24 -30.42
CA ASN A 136 1.58 20.18 -31.45
C ASN A 136 0.04 20.24 -31.45
N ARG A 137 -0.42 21.43 -31.24
CA ARG A 137 -1.76 22.02 -31.38
C ARG A 137 -2.47 22.38 -30.08
N ALA A 138 -2.29 23.65 -29.74
CA ALA A 138 -3.12 24.38 -28.81
C ALA A 138 -4.53 24.60 -29.39
N SER A 139 -5.56 24.32 -28.62
CA SER A 139 -6.84 25.00 -28.74
C SER A 139 -7.42 25.20 -27.34
N LEU A 140 -7.51 26.49 -27.00
CA LEU A 140 -8.14 27.01 -25.79
C LEU A 140 -9.65 26.73 -25.84
N GLN A 141 -10.09 25.80 -25.03
CA GLN A 141 -11.44 25.84 -24.43
C GLN A 141 -11.40 25.00 -23.15
N SER A 142 -11.60 25.68 -22.04
CA SER A 142 -11.66 25.12 -20.71
C SER A 142 -12.72 24.01 -20.62
N THR A 143 -12.30 22.78 -20.53
CA THR A 143 -13.18 21.76 -19.99
C THR A 143 -12.65 21.43 -18.59
N ARG A 144 -13.48 21.68 -17.61
CA ARG A 144 -13.30 21.37 -16.18
C ARG A 144 -13.16 19.86 -16.00
N SER A 145 -12.04 19.28 -16.38
CA SER A 145 -11.65 17.97 -15.84
C SER A 145 -10.90 18.27 -14.55
N GLU A 146 -11.63 18.35 -13.47
CA GLU A 146 -11.08 18.42 -12.12
C GLU A 146 -10.27 17.15 -11.92
N LEU A 147 -8.95 17.30 -11.84
CA LEU A 147 -8.07 16.28 -11.29
C LEU A 147 -8.53 16.09 -9.85
N TYR A 148 -9.09 14.92 -9.53
CA TYR A 148 -9.70 14.66 -8.22
C TYR A 148 -8.70 14.67 -7.05
N GLY A 149 -7.38 14.58 -7.33
CA GLY A 149 -6.36 14.48 -6.30
C GLY A 149 -6.35 13.13 -5.60
N ARG A 150 -5.69 13.04 -4.45
CA ARG A 150 -5.62 11.80 -3.66
C ARG A 150 -6.68 11.73 -2.57
N GLN A 151 -7.07 12.87 -2.02
CA GLN A 151 -7.98 12.96 -0.89
C GLN A 151 -9.39 12.45 -1.23
N MET A 152 -9.99 12.90 -2.33
CA MET A 152 -11.37 12.57 -2.68
C MET A 152 -11.57 11.07 -2.99
N PRO A 153 -10.74 10.41 -3.84
CA PRO A 153 -10.83 8.97 -4.05
C PRO A 153 -10.63 8.17 -2.75
N TRP A 154 -9.74 8.63 -1.86
CA TRP A 154 -9.51 8.00 -0.58
C TRP A 154 -10.76 8.08 0.32
N ILE A 155 -11.39 9.26 0.45
CA ILE A 155 -12.63 9.45 1.24
C ILE A 155 -13.76 8.58 0.67
N ALA A 156 -14.01 8.66 -0.63
CA ALA A 156 -15.08 7.92 -1.28
C ALA A 156 -14.93 6.40 -1.10
N SER A 157 -13.71 5.89 -1.27
CA SER A 157 -13.42 4.47 -1.12
C SER A 157 -13.55 3.98 0.32
N HIS A 158 -13.07 4.76 1.31
CA HIS A 158 -13.25 4.41 2.72
C HIS A 158 -14.71 4.39 3.14
N THR A 159 -15.47 5.41 2.77
CA THR A 159 -16.90 5.49 3.08
C THR A 159 -17.66 4.31 2.51
N ALA A 160 -17.41 3.97 1.24
CA ALA A 160 -18.02 2.81 0.59
C ALA A 160 -17.60 1.49 1.28
N MET A 161 -16.31 1.33 1.62
CA MET A 161 -15.83 0.16 2.33
C MET A 161 -16.51 -0.02 3.69
N VAL A 162 -16.66 1.06 4.48
CA VAL A 162 -17.38 1.03 5.76
C VAL A 162 -18.83 0.56 5.54
N ALA A 163 -19.53 1.09 4.54
CA ALA A 163 -20.90 0.71 4.24
C ALA A 163 -21.01 -0.79 3.86
N PHE A 164 -20.13 -1.30 3.01
CA PHE A 164 -20.14 -2.71 2.63
C PHE A 164 -19.74 -3.64 3.78
N MET A 165 -18.81 -3.23 4.64
CA MET A 165 -18.45 -4.00 5.83
C MET A 165 -19.56 -4.01 6.88
N ALA A 166 -20.27 -2.90 7.08
CA ALA A 166 -21.44 -2.85 7.94
C ALA A 166 -22.55 -3.78 7.42
N GLY A 167 -22.79 -3.76 6.10
CA GLY A 167 -23.70 -4.71 5.45
C GLY A 167 -23.27 -6.16 5.62
N SER A 168 -21.95 -6.44 5.60
CA SER A 168 -21.42 -7.79 5.84
C SER A 168 -21.73 -8.30 7.24
N ALA A 169 -21.67 -7.45 8.26
CA ALA A 169 -22.03 -7.79 9.63
C ALA A 169 -23.53 -8.17 9.79
N GLY A 170 -24.40 -7.52 9.00
CA GLY A 170 -25.85 -7.79 8.98
C GLY A 170 -26.31 -8.78 7.91
N SER A 171 -25.42 -9.52 7.25
CA SER A 171 -25.78 -10.40 6.13
C SER A 171 -26.76 -11.51 6.53
N PRO A 172 -27.90 -11.66 5.81
CA PRO A 172 -28.89 -12.70 6.08
C PRO A 172 -28.54 -14.06 5.45
N ASN A 173 -27.64 -14.08 4.50
CA ASN A 173 -27.19 -15.28 3.79
C ASN A 173 -25.76 -15.15 3.27
N ILE A 174 -25.17 -16.29 2.92
CA ILE A 174 -23.78 -16.37 2.47
C ILE A 174 -23.52 -15.62 1.15
N ALA A 175 -24.47 -15.60 0.21
CA ALA A 175 -24.32 -14.93 -1.06
C ALA A 175 -24.17 -13.41 -0.87
N THR A 176 -25.02 -12.82 -0.01
CA THR A 176 -24.92 -11.40 0.37
C THR A 176 -23.56 -11.12 1.03
N LEU A 177 -23.13 -11.97 1.96
CA LEU A 177 -21.85 -11.83 2.65
C LEU A 177 -20.67 -11.84 1.66
N ILE A 178 -20.64 -12.78 0.72
CA ILE A 178 -19.57 -12.89 -0.30
C ILE A 178 -19.56 -11.66 -1.21
N VAL A 179 -20.71 -11.21 -1.71
CA VAL A 179 -20.78 -10.03 -2.58
C VAL A 179 -20.32 -8.76 -1.85
N LEU A 180 -20.78 -8.55 -0.62
CA LEU A 180 -20.41 -7.37 0.15
C LEU A 180 -18.91 -7.39 0.52
N ARG A 181 -18.34 -8.56 0.81
CA ARG A 181 -16.90 -8.71 1.02
C ARG A 181 -16.09 -8.42 -0.24
N PHE A 182 -16.54 -8.87 -1.41
CA PHE A 182 -15.91 -8.54 -2.69
C PHE A 182 -15.90 -7.02 -2.94
N LEU A 183 -17.04 -6.36 -2.74
CA LEU A 183 -17.14 -4.91 -2.88
C LEU A 183 -16.26 -4.19 -1.84
N ALA A 184 -16.29 -4.61 -0.58
CA ALA A 184 -15.42 -4.06 0.46
C ALA A 184 -13.93 -4.17 0.10
N GLY A 185 -13.49 -5.32 -0.44
CA GLY A 185 -12.13 -5.52 -0.93
C GLY A 185 -11.78 -4.62 -2.12
N THR A 186 -12.70 -4.45 -3.08
CA THR A 186 -12.49 -3.59 -4.26
C THR A 186 -12.32 -2.12 -3.86
N PHE A 187 -13.13 -1.63 -2.95
CA PHE A 187 -13.02 -0.27 -2.43
C PHE A 187 -11.82 -0.13 -1.47
N GLY A 188 -11.52 -1.16 -0.68
CA GLY A 188 -10.32 -1.25 0.16
C GLY A 188 -8.99 -1.27 -0.62
N GLY A 189 -9.02 -1.57 -1.92
CA GLY A 189 -7.87 -1.46 -2.81
C GLY A 189 -7.36 -0.03 -3.02
N SER A 190 -8.20 0.99 -2.80
CA SER A 190 -7.81 2.41 -2.94
C SER A 190 -6.70 2.84 -1.98
N PRO A 191 -6.79 2.62 -0.66
CA PRO A 191 -5.69 2.92 0.26
C PRO A 191 -4.37 2.24 -0.12
N LEU A 192 -4.42 0.98 -0.57
CA LEU A 192 -3.23 0.22 -0.97
C LEU A 192 -2.45 0.90 -2.12
N VAL A 193 -3.15 1.60 -3.03
CA VAL A 193 -2.53 2.31 -4.15
C VAL A 193 -2.15 3.73 -3.78
N ASN A 194 -3.05 4.43 -3.09
CA ASN A 194 -2.92 5.87 -2.84
C ASN A 194 -1.88 6.20 -1.78
N SER A 195 -1.70 5.32 -0.79
CA SER A 195 -0.84 5.59 0.35
C SER A 195 0.63 5.73 -0.04
N GLY A 196 1.13 4.85 -0.90
CA GLY A 196 2.51 4.96 -1.40
C GLY A 196 2.76 6.27 -2.15
N GLY A 197 1.77 6.71 -2.95
CA GLY A 197 1.82 8.00 -3.63
C GLY A 197 1.77 9.19 -2.68
N ALA A 198 0.91 9.16 -1.66
CA ALA A 198 0.83 10.22 -0.65
C ALA A 198 2.16 10.38 0.11
N ILE A 199 2.82 9.26 0.47
CA ILE A 199 4.16 9.28 1.09
C ILE A 199 5.19 9.87 0.13
N ALA A 200 5.10 9.54 -1.16
CA ALA A 200 6.01 10.10 -2.17
C ALA A 200 5.84 11.61 -2.35
N ASP A 201 4.64 12.15 -2.13
CA ASP A 201 4.36 13.58 -2.19
C ASP A 201 4.86 14.33 -0.94
N LEU A 202 4.93 13.66 0.23
CA LEU A 202 5.34 14.26 1.51
C LEU A 202 6.86 14.31 1.70
N PHE A 203 7.60 13.31 1.20
CA PHE A 203 9.02 13.16 1.49
C PHE A 203 9.89 13.33 0.25
N PRO A 204 10.99 14.10 0.35
CA PRO A 204 11.99 14.17 -0.71
C PRO A 204 12.66 12.78 -0.89
N PRO A 205 13.25 12.49 -2.06
CA PRO A 205 13.82 11.18 -2.38
C PRO A 205 14.77 10.60 -1.32
N ALA A 206 15.55 11.47 -0.67
CA ALA A 206 16.51 11.07 0.37
C ALA A 206 15.83 10.52 1.65
N GLN A 207 14.67 11.03 2.05
CA GLN A 207 13.96 10.65 3.28
C GLN A 207 12.83 9.65 3.02
N ARG A 208 12.38 9.51 1.77
CA ARG A 208 11.27 8.64 1.35
C ARG A 208 11.47 7.18 1.71
N GLY A 209 12.74 6.70 1.69
CA GLY A 209 13.07 5.30 1.91
C GLY A 209 12.55 4.75 3.25
N LEU A 210 12.77 5.46 4.35
CA LEU A 210 12.30 5.04 5.69
C LEU A 210 10.76 5.03 5.78
N ALA A 211 10.10 6.08 5.28
CA ALA A 211 8.64 6.17 5.31
C ALA A 211 7.98 5.05 4.49
N MET A 212 8.53 4.75 3.30
CA MET A 212 8.07 3.63 2.48
C MET A 212 8.33 2.27 3.14
N THR A 213 9.44 2.11 3.86
CA THR A 213 9.75 0.87 4.60
C THR A 213 8.67 0.60 5.66
N ILE A 214 8.31 1.61 6.46
CA ILE A 214 7.27 1.48 7.49
C ILE A 214 5.90 1.18 6.86
N TYR A 215 5.55 1.89 5.80
CA TYR A 215 4.31 1.68 5.06
C TYR A 215 4.20 0.26 4.50
N CYS A 216 5.26 -0.25 3.88
CA CYS A 216 5.24 -1.55 3.20
C CYS A 216 5.04 -2.75 4.15
N VAL A 217 5.17 -2.58 5.47
CA VAL A 217 4.91 -3.64 6.45
C VAL A 217 3.41 -3.79 6.74
N ALA A 218 2.63 -2.72 6.64
CA ALA A 218 1.20 -2.74 6.95
C ALA A 218 0.40 -3.82 6.18
N PRO A 219 0.61 -4.03 4.86
CA PRO A 219 -0.07 -5.08 4.11
C PRO A 219 0.22 -6.51 4.57
N PHE A 220 1.29 -6.73 5.32
CA PHE A 220 1.67 -8.06 5.82
C PHE A 220 1.33 -8.25 7.30
N LEU A 221 1.42 -7.17 8.09
CA LEU A 221 1.08 -7.23 9.51
C LEU A 221 -0.44 -7.36 9.71
N GLY A 222 -1.25 -6.75 8.82
CA GLY A 222 -2.71 -6.85 8.86
C GLY A 222 -3.21 -8.29 8.82
N PRO A 223 -2.86 -9.08 7.79
CA PRO A 223 -3.29 -10.47 7.67
C PRO A 223 -2.89 -11.36 8.85
N ILE A 224 -1.83 -11.03 9.56
CA ILE A 224 -1.34 -11.79 10.72
C ILE A 224 -2.06 -11.38 12.00
N LEU A 225 -2.29 -10.10 12.22
CA LEU A 225 -3.00 -9.61 13.41
C LEU A 225 -4.51 -9.85 13.35
N GLY A 226 -5.09 -9.93 12.14
CA GLY A 226 -6.50 -10.23 11.97
C GLY A 226 -6.96 -11.51 12.66
N PRO A 227 -6.34 -12.67 12.42
CA PRO A 227 -6.68 -13.90 13.11
C PRO A 227 -6.41 -13.87 14.62
N ILE A 228 -5.37 -13.19 15.08
CA ILE A 228 -5.06 -13.07 16.51
C ILE A 228 -6.21 -12.37 17.25
N VAL A 229 -6.59 -11.20 16.78
CA VAL A 229 -7.67 -10.41 17.42
C VAL A 229 -9.05 -11.01 17.09
N GLY A 230 -9.25 -11.39 15.83
CA GLY A 230 -10.50 -11.97 15.34
C GLY A 230 -10.84 -13.29 16.01
N GLY A 231 -9.84 -14.12 16.36
CA GLY A 231 -10.05 -15.40 17.04
C GLY A 231 -10.69 -15.24 18.40
N PHE A 232 -10.14 -14.37 19.23
CA PHE A 232 -10.77 -14.04 20.54
C PHE A 232 -12.13 -13.34 20.36
N ALA A 233 -12.24 -12.42 19.41
CA ALA A 233 -13.51 -11.77 19.16
C ALA A 233 -14.60 -12.76 18.71
N THR A 234 -14.28 -13.71 17.82
CA THR A 234 -15.22 -14.77 17.43
C THR A 234 -15.67 -15.58 18.64
N GLU A 235 -14.73 -16.03 19.49
CA GLU A 235 -15.03 -16.88 20.65
C GLU A 235 -15.96 -16.20 21.67
N TYR A 236 -15.86 -14.88 21.90
CA TYR A 236 -16.61 -14.19 22.94
C TYR A 236 -17.84 -13.40 22.45
N ILE A 237 -17.82 -12.88 21.22
CA ILE A 237 -18.85 -11.97 20.72
C ILE A 237 -19.45 -12.38 19.37
N GLY A 238 -18.94 -13.46 18.77
CA GLY A 238 -19.44 -14.05 17.52
C GLY A 238 -18.99 -13.33 16.24
N TRP A 239 -19.13 -14.02 15.11
CA TRP A 239 -18.61 -13.59 13.81
C TRP A 239 -19.19 -12.26 13.29
N ARG A 240 -20.48 -11.98 13.61
CA ARG A 240 -21.12 -10.71 13.20
C ARG A 240 -20.43 -9.50 13.83
N TRP A 241 -20.09 -9.63 15.10
CA TRP A 241 -19.35 -8.59 15.81
C TRP A 241 -17.89 -8.49 15.39
N VAL A 242 -17.27 -9.57 14.91
CA VAL A 242 -15.95 -9.48 14.25
C VAL A 242 -16.03 -8.57 13.04
N GLN A 243 -17.07 -8.74 12.18
CA GLN A 243 -17.27 -7.83 11.03
C GLN A 243 -17.62 -6.40 11.50
N GLY A 244 -18.43 -6.27 12.56
CA GLY A 244 -18.76 -4.97 13.19
C GLY A 244 -17.52 -4.25 13.75
N MET A 245 -16.65 -4.96 14.44
CA MET A 245 -15.37 -4.45 14.95
C MET A 245 -14.48 -3.95 13.81
N CYS A 246 -14.35 -4.72 12.73
CA CYS A 246 -13.63 -4.30 11.53
C CYS A 246 -14.24 -3.04 10.91
N THR A 247 -15.58 -2.96 10.86
CA THR A 247 -16.31 -1.77 10.37
C THR A 247 -16.00 -0.54 11.19
N ILE A 248 -16.08 -0.66 12.53
CA ILE A 248 -15.75 0.44 13.45
C ILE A 248 -14.29 0.85 13.30
N PHE A 249 -13.36 -0.10 13.21
CA PHE A 249 -11.95 0.19 13.07
C PHE A 249 -11.64 0.97 11.79
N ILE A 250 -12.16 0.52 10.63
CA ILE A 250 -12.00 1.24 9.37
C ILE A 250 -12.70 2.61 9.44
N GLY A 251 -13.90 2.67 10.02
CA GLY A 251 -14.67 3.90 10.18
C GLY A 251 -13.95 4.96 11.00
N VAL A 252 -13.37 4.58 12.13
CA VAL A 252 -12.56 5.48 12.98
C VAL A 252 -11.35 6.02 12.22
N ILE A 253 -10.60 5.17 11.54
CA ILE A 253 -9.46 5.60 10.72
C ILE A 253 -9.93 6.48 9.56
N GLY A 254 -11.07 6.15 8.95
CA GLY A 254 -11.69 6.97 7.91
C GLY A 254 -12.03 8.38 8.40
N ILE A 255 -12.66 8.50 9.56
CA ILE A 255 -13.00 9.80 10.19
C ILE A 255 -11.72 10.60 10.49
N ILE A 256 -10.72 9.96 11.11
CA ILE A 256 -9.43 10.60 11.38
C ILE A 256 -8.79 11.09 10.08
N GLY A 257 -8.84 10.28 9.04
CA GLY A 257 -8.30 10.65 7.73
C GLY A 257 -9.04 11.81 7.07
N VAL A 258 -10.37 11.85 7.14
CA VAL A 258 -11.17 12.97 6.61
C VAL A 258 -10.82 14.29 7.30
N ILE A 259 -10.60 14.25 8.62
CA ILE A 259 -10.28 15.44 9.42
C ILE A 259 -8.84 15.92 9.19
N PHE A 260 -7.87 15.01 9.18
CA PHE A 260 -6.45 15.37 9.26
C PHE A 260 -5.69 15.24 7.95
N VAL A 261 -6.14 14.42 6.98
CA VAL A 261 -5.40 14.21 5.73
C VAL A 261 -5.87 15.23 4.67
N PRO A 262 -5.08 16.30 4.43
CA PRO A 262 -5.38 17.25 3.37
C PRO A 262 -4.98 16.66 2.01
N GLU A 263 -5.31 17.39 0.94
CA GLU A 263 -4.76 17.06 -0.38
C GLU A 263 -3.23 17.16 -0.37
N THR A 264 -2.55 16.10 -0.84
CA THR A 264 -1.09 16.04 -0.90
C THR A 264 -0.56 16.07 -2.33
N TYR A 265 -1.42 15.94 -3.31
CA TYR A 265 -1.02 15.84 -4.70
C TYR A 265 -0.62 17.20 -5.27
N GLY A 266 0.68 17.40 -5.48
CA GLY A 266 1.26 18.66 -5.93
C GLY A 266 0.59 19.30 -7.16
N PRO A 267 0.26 18.53 -8.23
CA PRO A 267 -0.44 19.04 -9.40
C PRO A 267 -1.78 19.70 -9.10
N VAL A 268 -2.58 19.09 -8.25
CA VAL A 268 -3.91 19.63 -7.86
C VAL A 268 -3.75 20.87 -6.99
N LEU A 269 -2.76 20.87 -6.09
CA LEU A 269 -2.46 22.03 -5.25
C LEU A 269 -2.03 23.24 -6.11
N LEU A 270 -1.15 23.02 -7.11
CA LEU A 270 -0.74 24.07 -8.04
C LEU A 270 -1.90 24.57 -8.89
N GLN A 271 -2.81 23.68 -9.33
CA GLN A 271 -3.98 24.08 -10.08
C GLN A 271 -4.98 24.89 -9.23
N ARG A 272 -5.20 24.48 -7.96
CA ARG A 272 -6.02 25.25 -7.01
C ARG A 272 -5.41 26.62 -6.76
N LYS A 273 -4.08 26.69 -6.61
CA LYS A 273 -3.34 27.96 -6.46
C LYS A 273 -3.48 28.85 -7.70
N ALA A 274 -3.29 28.30 -8.90
CA ALA A 274 -3.46 29.02 -10.16
C ALA A 274 -4.89 29.57 -10.32
N ASN A 275 -5.91 28.74 -10.03
CA ASN A 275 -7.30 29.16 -10.09
C ASN A 275 -7.64 30.25 -9.05
N ALA A 276 -7.05 30.17 -7.85
CA ALA A 276 -7.24 31.20 -6.81
C ALA A 276 -6.63 32.54 -7.24
N LEU A 277 -5.41 32.52 -7.79
CA LEU A 277 -4.74 33.72 -8.33
C LEU A 277 -5.52 34.33 -9.52
N SER A 278 -5.99 33.49 -10.45
CA SER A 278 -6.81 33.95 -11.59
C SER A 278 -8.11 34.64 -11.15
N LYS A 279 -8.71 34.15 -10.05
CA LYS A 279 -9.92 34.78 -9.48
C LYS A 279 -9.63 36.09 -8.75
N ALA A 280 -8.41 36.24 -8.19
CA ALA A 280 -8.05 37.39 -7.38
C ALA A 280 -7.71 38.64 -8.23
N ASP A 281 -6.97 38.46 -9.32
CA ASP A 281 -6.49 39.59 -10.13
C ASP A 281 -7.02 39.63 -11.58
N GLY A 282 -7.89 38.69 -11.95
CA GLY A 282 -8.53 38.64 -13.28
C GLY A 282 -7.58 38.23 -14.42
N LYS A 283 -6.32 37.91 -14.13
CA LYS A 283 -5.33 37.46 -15.11
C LYS A 283 -5.36 35.93 -15.27
N VAL A 284 -4.77 35.42 -16.34
CA VAL A 284 -4.76 33.99 -16.63
C VAL A 284 -3.53 33.35 -16.00
N TYR A 285 -3.76 32.48 -15.02
CA TYR A 285 -2.73 31.64 -14.38
C TYR A 285 -2.98 30.17 -14.71
N ILE A 286 -1.94 29.45 -15.08
CA ILE A 286 -1.99 27.99 -15.32
C ILE A 286 -0.87 27.30 -14.52
N SER A 287 -1.11 26.05 -14.12
CA SER A 287 -0.04 25.26 -13.52
C SER A 287 0.94 24.76 -14.59
N VAL A 288 2.22 24.55 -14.22
CA VAL A 288 3.25 23.97 -15.10
C VAL A 288 2.76 22.70 -15.79
N LEU A 289 1.99 21.88 -15.06
CA LEU A 289 1.45 20.63 -15.58
C LEU A 289 0.36 20.85 -16.62
N GLN A 290 -0.49 21.86 -16.44
CA GLN A 290 -1.54 22.23 -17.41
C GLN A 290 -0.93 22.73 -18.73
N LYS A 291 0.21 23.43 -18.67
CA LYS A 291 0.98 23.82 -19.86
C LYS A 291 1.51 22.63 -20.63
N ASN A 292 1.95 21.59 -19.92
CA ASN A 292 2.57 20.37 -20.51
C ASN A 292 1.56 19.27 -20.87
N GLN A 293 0.32 19.37 -20.36
CA GLN A 293 -0.74 18.40 -20.63
C GLN A 293 -1.66 18.90 -21.74
N GLY A 294 -1.46 18.42 -22.97
CA GLY A 294 -2.50 18.50 -24.00
C GLY A 294 -3.78 17.76 -23.55
N LYS A 295 -4.95 18.16 -24.04
CA LYS A 295 -6.26 17.52 -23.75
C LYS A 295 -6.18 16.02 -24.09
N LYS A 296 -6.14 15.14 -23.09
CA LYS A 296 -6.29 13.70 -23.26
C LYS A 296 -7.72 13.30 -22.89
N GLN A 297 -8.34 12.43 -23.70
CA GLN A 297 -9.66 11.90 -23.37
C GLN A 297 -9.54 10.93 -22.18
N PRO A 298 -10.47 10.96 -21.22
CA PRO A 298 -10.46 10.05 -20.07
C PRO A 298 -10.39 8.57 -20.48
N SER A 299 -11.02 8.18 -21.59
CA SER A 299 -11.00 6.82 -22.13
C SER A 299 -9.60 6.33 -22.51
N GLU A 300 -8.73 7.20 -23.05
CA GLU A 300 -7.35 6.85 -23.37
C GLU A 300 -6.49 6.65 -22.10
N VAL A 301 -6.74 7.46 -21.07
CA VAL A 301 -6.04 7.35 -19.78
C VAL A 301 -6.39 6.03 -19.10
N PHE A 302 -7.69 5.70 -19.05
CA PHE A 302 -8.16 4.42 -18.49
C PHE A 302 -7.67 3.22 -19.32
N GLY A 303 -7.76 3.27 -20.64
CA GLY A 303 -7.28 2.20 -21.51
C GLY A 303 -5.79 1.91 -21.32
N ARG A 304 -4.97 2.95 -21.28
CA ARG A 304 -3.51 2.80 -21.03
C ARG A 304 -3.20 2.28 -19.63
N ALA A 305 -3.89 2.78 -18.62
CA ALA A 305 -3.67 2.36 -17.23
C ALA A 305 -4.06 0.88 -17.00
N LEU A 306 -5.07 0.39 -17.72
CA LEU A 306 -5.49 -1.02 -17.67
C LEU A 306 -4.56 -1.94 -18.45
N ILE A 307 -4.10 -1.54 -19.64
CA ILE A 307 -3.34 -2.41 -20.54
C ILE A 307 -1.84 -2.42 -20.19
N ARG A 308 -1.28 -1.26 -19.83
CA ARG A 308 0.16 -1.09 -19.62
C ARG A 308 0.77 -1.99 -18.53
N PRO A 309 0.13 -2.22 -17.37
CA PRO A 309 0.64 -3.17 -16.37
C PRO A 309 0.85 -4.57 -16.95
N TRP A 310 -0.09 -5.07 -17.74
CA TRP A 310 0.00 -6.38 -18.39
C TRP A 310 1.08 -6.44 -19.46
N VAL A 311 1.23 -5.38 -20.25
CA VAL A 311 2.30 -5.28 -21.24
C VAL A 311 3.67 -5.32 -20.56
N LEU A 312 3.85 -4.60 -19.46
CA LEU A 312 5.10 -4.61 -18.70
C LEU A 312 5.34 -5.96 -18.03
N LEU A 313 4.29 -6.58 -17.48
CA LEU A 313 4.39 -7.89 -16.83
C LEU A 313 4.92 -8.97 -17.80
N PHE A 314 4.38 -9.02 -19.03
CA PHE A 314 4.73 -10.08 -19.97
C PHE A 314 5.91 -9.74 -20.91
N ARG A 315 6.25 -8.47 -21.09
CA ARG A 315 7.37 -8.06 -21.94
C ARG A 315 8.70 -7.85 -21.21
N GLU A 316 8.64 -7.65 -19.89
CA GLU A 316 9.83 -7.38 -19.06
C GLU A 316 10.10 -8.58 -18.13
N PRO A 317 11.10 -9.43 -18.42
CA PRO A 317 11.39 -10.62 -17.63
C PRO A 317 11.66 -10.32 -16.15
N ILE A 318 12.29 -9.19 -15.85
CA ILE A 318 12.55 -8.74 -14.47
C ILE A 318 11.23 -8.54 -13.74
N VAL A 319 10.25 -7.85 -14.36
CA VAL A 319 8.95 -7.58 -13.76
C VAL A 319 8.16 -8.86 -13.55
N LEU A 320 8.18 -9.77 -14.54
CA LEU A 320 7.48 -11.06 -14.46
C LEU A 320 8.01 -11.92 -13.31
N ILE A 321 9.33 -12.15 -13.23
CA ILE A 321 9.92 -13.02 -12.22
C ILE A 321 9.81 -12.41 -10.83
N ALA A 322 10.06 -11.10 -10.70
CA ALA A 322 9.88 -10.38 -9.43
C ALA A 322 8.42 -10.43 -8.94
N SER A 323 7.46 -10.20 -9.85
CA SER A 323 6.02 -10.27 -9.52
C SER A 323 5.59 -11.68 -9.15
N LEU A 324 6.09 -12.71 -9.86
CA LEU A 324 5.81 -14.11 -9.54
C LEU A 324 6.32 -14.49 -8.15
N TYR A 325 7.56 -14.10 -7.83
CA TYR A 325 8.12 -14.38 -6.51
C TYR A 325 7.30 -13.71 -5.39
N MET A 326 7.02 -12.41 -5.54
CA MET A 326 6.18 -11.68 -4.58
C MET A 326 4.76 -12.28 -4.47
N ALA A 327 4.21 -12.78 -5.58
CA ALA A 327 2.87 -13.38 -5.62
C ALA A 327 2.83 -14.74 -4.91
N ILE A 328 3.86 -15.58 -5.06
CA ILE A 328 4.00 -16.86 -4.33
C ILE A 328 4.08 -16.57 -2.82
N ILE A 329 4.90 -15.62 -2.39
CA ILE A 329 5.03 -15.25 -0.99
C ILE A 329 3.69 -14.77 -0.42
N TYR A 330 3.01 -13.87 -1.11
CA TYR A 330 1.73 -13.32 -0.67
C TYR A 330 0.63 -14.38 -0.65
N GLY A 331 0.55 -15.22 -1.69
CA GLY A 331 -0.34 -16.38 -1.72
C GLY A 331 -0.11 -17.32 -0.54
N THR A 332 1.16 -17.57 -0.18
CA THR A 332 1.51 -18.40 0.98
C THR A 332 1.06 -17.77 2.30
N VAL A 333 1.21 -16.45 2.47
CA VAL A 333 0.71 -15.74 3.67
C VAL A 333 -0.81 -15.97 3.82
N TYR A 334 -1.56 -15.81 2.72
CA TYR A 334 -3.01 -16.05 2.74
C TYR A 334 -3.39 -17.54 2.86
N MET A 335 -2.58 -18.45 2.32
CA MET A 335 -2.73 -19.89 2.54
C MET A 335 -2.65 -20.23 4.04
N PHE A 336 -1.75 -19.62 4.79
CA PHE A 336 -1.62 -19.84 6.23
C PHE A 336 -2.87 -19.42 7.02
N LEU A 337 -3.71 -18.53 6.49
CA LEU A 337 -5.00 -18.19 7.13
C LEU A 337 -5.96 -19.39 7.18
N GLY A 338 -5.89 -20.28 6.19
CA GLY A 338 -6.64 -21.54 6.21
C GLY A 338 -5.87 -22.68 6.89
N ALA A 339 -4.54 -22.68 6.78
CA ALA A 339 -3.69 -23.76 7.30
C ALA A 339 -3.57 -23.76 8.83
N MET A 340 -3.41 -22.57 9.45
CA MET A 340 -3.25 -22.48 10.91
C MET A 340 -4.46 -23.01 11.69
N PRO A 341 -5.73 -22.71 11.33
CA PRO A 341 -6.87 -23.35 11.96
C PRO A 341 -6.87 -24.88 11.84
N ILE A 342 -6.49 -25.43 10.68
CA ILE A 342 -6.39 -26.90 10.51
C ILE A 342 -5.34 -27.48 11.47
N VAL A 343 -4.17 -26.86 11.57
CA VAL A 343 -3.07 -27.35 12.41
C VAL A 343 -3.36 -27.23 13.91
N TYR A 344 -3.90 -26.09 14.34
CA TYR A 344 -4.03 -25.81 15.77
C TYR A 344 -5.45 -26.02 16.32
N ASN A 345 -6.50 -25.72 15.57
CA ASN A 345 -7.87 -25.91 16.05
C ASN A 345 -8.33 -27.37 15.79
N GLU A 346 -8.27 -27.87 14.54
CA GLU A 346 -8.77 -29.20 14.22
C GLU A 346 -7.87 -30.31 14.80
N LEU A 347 -6.54 -30.25 14.61
CA LEU A 347 -5.64 -31.33 15.00
C LEU A 347 -5.16 -31.27 16.47
N ARG A 348 -4.99 -30.07 17.03
CA ARG A 348 -4.54 -29.85 18.40
C ARG A 348 -5.68 -29.48 19.36
N GLY A 349 -6.91 -29.27 18.86
CA GLY A 349 -8.08 -28.99 19.68
C GLY A 349 -8.05 -27.61 20.37
N TRP A 350 -7.31 -26.63 19.82
CA TRP A 350 -7.28 -25.28 20.39
C TRP A 350 -8.56 -24.52 20.05
N SER A 351 -8.99 -23.61 20.95
CA SER A 351 -10.07 -22.71 20.62
C SER A 351 -9.64 -21.69 19.53
N PRO A 352 -10.59 -21.06 18.83
CA PRO A 352 -10.30 -20.07 17.79
C PRO A 352 -9.35 -18.95 18.25
N GLY A 353 -9.50 -18.47 19.49
CA GLY A 353 -8.64 -17.44 20.07
C GLY A 353 -7.20 -17.91 20.24
N PHE A 354 -6.99 -19.08 20.84
CA PHE A 354 -5.66 -19.64 21.00
C PHE A 354 -5.04 -20.06 19.66
N GLY A 355 -5.83 -20.60 18.72
CA GLY A 355 -5.38 -20.90 17.36
C GLY A 355 -4.87 -19.66 16.62
N GLY A 356 -5.50 -18.50 16.84
CA GLY A 356 -5.02 -17.21 16.33
C GLY A 356 -3.63 -16.83 16.85
N LEU A 357 -3.28 -17.17 18.09
CA LEU A 357 -1.94 -16.89 18.65
C LEU A 357 -0.80 -17.64 17.92
N ALA A 358 -1.10 -18.68 17.16
CA ALA A 358 -0.10 -19.35 16.34
C ALA A 358 0.57 -18.43 15.31
N PHE A 359 -0.10 -17.35 14.92
CA PHE A 359 0.46 -16.33 14.04
C PHE A 359 1.53 -15.43 14.69
N LEU A 360 1.70 -15.49 16.03
CA LEU A 360 2.70 -14.68 16.75
C LEU A 360 4.13 -14.95 16.26
N GLY A 361 4.46 -16.20 15.91
CA GLY A 361 5.78 -16.52 15.36
C GLY A 361 6.10 -15.71 14.10
N MET A 362 5.17 -15.72 13.13
CA MET A 362 5.31 -14.92 11.91
C MET A 362 5.34 -13.42 12.18
N MET A 363 4.52 -12.94 13.13
CA MET A 363 4.50 -11.53 13.53
C MET A 363 5.86 -11.08 14.06
N VAL A 364 6.45 -11.84 14.97
CA VAL A 364 7.80 -11.56 15.50
C VAL A 364 8.82 -11.56 14.37
N GLY A 365 8.74 -12.52 13.45
CA GLY A 365 9.59 -12.56 12.26
C GLY A 365 9.49 -11.29 11.40
N ILE A 366 8.27 -10.80 11.14
CA ILE A 366 8.05 -9.54 10.40
C ILE A 366 8.67 -8.35 11.12
N ILE A 367 8.49 -8.25 12.44
CA ILE A 367 9.03 -7.15 13.25
C ILE A 367 10.57 -7.16 13.21
N ILE A 368 11.19 -8.32 13.36
CA ILE A 368 12.65 -8.48 13.25
C ILE A 368 13.12 -8.14 11.84
N GLY A 369 12.40 -8.59 10.80
CA GLY A 369 12.68 -8.27 9.40
C GLY A 369 12.60 -6.77 9.11
N LEU A 370 11.60 -6.08 9.66
CA LEU A 370 11.50 -4.63 9.57
C LEU A 370 12.70 -3.94 10.24
N GLY A 371 13.06 -4.36 11.45
CA GLY A 371 14.23 -3.85 12.16
C GLY A 371 15.52 -4.02 11.35
N TYR A 372 15.71 -5.20 10.75
CA TYR A 372 16.85 -5.46 9.87
C TYR A 372 16.83 -4.58 8.61
N ALA A 373 15.66 -4.41 7.97
CA ALA A 373 15.52 -3.56 6.79
C ALA A 373 15.87 -2.09 7.09
N ILE A 374 15.43 -1.57 8.24
CA ILE A 374 15.76 -0.21 8.70
C ILE A 374 17.26 -0.10 9.00
N TRP A 375 17.84 -1.09 9.69
CA TRP A 375 19.26 -1.14 10.00
C TRP A 375 20.12 -1.15 8.72
N ASP A 376 19.78 -2.00 7.74
CA ASP A 376 20.49 -2.07 6.45
C ASP A 376 20.35 -0.77 5.66
N ASN A 377 19.14 -0.20 5.59
CA ASN A 377 18.91 1.06 4.90
C ASN A 377 19.78 2.19 5.49
N ASN A 378 19.81 2.34 6.81
CA ASN A 378 20.53 3.44 7.48
C ASN A 378 22.04 3.16 7.60
N GLY A 379 22.40 1.90 7.86
CA GLY A 379 23.79 1.48 8.11
C GLY A 379 24.61 1.30 6.84
N ARG A 380 24.02 0.71 5.80
CA ARG A 380 24.71 0.37 4.55
C ARG A 380 24.27 1.27 3.39
N TYR A 381 22.97 1.26 3.04
CA TYR A 381 22.50 1.91 1.82
C TYR A 381 22.69 3.44 1.85
N MET A 382 22.31 4.09 2.94
CA MET A 382 22.45 5.56 3.07
C MET A 382 23.90 6.03 3.18
N LYS A 383 24.83 5.16 3.61
CA LYS A 383 26.27 5.47 3.66
C LYS A 383 26.99 5.31 2.32
N LEU A 384 26.35 4.69 1.33
CA LEU A 384 26.92 4.63 -0.01
C LEU A 384 26.91 6.01 -0.65
N ASP A 385 28.00 6.34 -1.37
CA ASP A 385 28.06 7.56 -2.17
C ASP A 385 26.85 7.62 -3.11
N PRO A 386 26.15 8.78 -3.23
CA PRO A 386 25.02 8.91 -4.13
C PRO A 386 25.29 8.47 -5.57
N SER A 387 26.52 8.67 -6.06
CA SER A 387 26.96 8.25 -7.41
C SER A 387 27.09 6.74 -7.58
N LYS A 388 27.27 5.99 -6.48
CA LYS A 388 27.40 4.51 -6.45
C LYS A 388 26.10 3.80 -6.09
N ARG A 389 25.01 4.54 -5.80
CA ARG A 389 23.71 3.96 -5.50
C ARG A 389 23.06 3.48 -6.79
N THR A 390 23.04 2.17 -7.00
CA THR A 390 22.32 1.51 -8.09
C THR A 390 21.07 0.83 -7.58
N ALA A 391 20.15 0.42 -8.47
CA ALA A 391 18.98 -0.35 -8.10
C ALA A 391 19.38 -1.66 -7.39
N GLU A 392 20.46 -2.31 -7.83
CA GLU A 392 21.00 -3.54 -7.26
C GLU A 392 21.47 -3.37 -5.80
N SER A 393 21.86 -2.16 -5.42
CA SER A 393 22.26 -1.84 -4.03
C SER A 393 21.14 -2.04 -3.01
N ARG A 394 19.88 -2.17 -3.46
CA ARG A 394 18.70 -2.49 -2.65
C ARG A 394 18.56 -3.97 -2.30
N LEU A 395 19.18 -4.88 -3.07
CA LEU A 395 18.91 -6.32 -3.02
C LEU A 395 19.58 -7.13 -1.88
N PRO A 396 20.66 -6.72 -1.20
CA PRO A 396 21.27 -7.53 -0.16
C PRO A 396 20.31 -8.03 0.92
N PRO A 397 19.37 -7.22 1.47
CA PRO A 397 18.36 -7.75 2.40
C PRO A 397 17.46 -8.80 1.76
N ALA A 398 17.13 -8.67 0.46
CA ALA A 398 16.34 -9.67 -0.26
C ALA A 398 17.04 -11.03 -0.32
N ILE A 399 18.36 -11.05 -0.40
CA ILE A 399 19.17 -12.27 -0.39
C ILE A 399 19.00 -12.99 0.97
N ALA A 400 19.14 -12.27 2.09
CA ALA A 400 18.94 -12.83 3.43
C ALA A 400 17.51 -13.36 3.60
N GLY A 401 16.52 -12.59 3.16
CA GLY A 401 15.11 -12.98 3.20
C GLY A 401 14.81 -14.22 2.33
N ALA A 402 15.39 -14.29 1.14
CA ALA A 402 15.18 -15.42 0.22
C ALA A 402 15.69 -16.76 0.78
N VAL A 403 16.74 -16.73 1.61
CA VAL A 403 17.24 -17.92 2.33
C VAL A 403 16.35 -18.26 3.52
N ALA A 404 15.95 -17.25 4.30
CA ALA A 404 15.15 -17.46 5.52
C ALA A 404 13.73 -17.97 5.22
N LEU A 405 13.12 -17.58 4.10
CA LEU A 405 11.76 -17.97 3.69
C LEU A 405 11.57 -19.49 3.63
N PRO A 406 12.26 -20.23 2.76
CA PRO A 406 12.09 -21.68 2.66
C PRO A 406 12.51 -22.39 3.96
N ILE A 407 13.55 -21.92 4.66
CA ILE A 407 13.97 -22.49 5.95
C ILE A 407 12.83 -22.43 6.96
N GLY A 408 12.18 -21.27 7.13
CA GLY A 408 11.06 -21.12 8.06
C GLY A 408 9.88 -22.01 7.69
N MET A 409 9.57 -22.14 6.40
CA MET A 409 8.47 -22.96 5.92
C MET A 409 8.72 -24.47 6.10
N PHE A 410 9.91 -24.96 5.75
CA PHE A 410 10.26 -26.37 5.99
C PHE A 410 10.35 -26.67 7.49
N ALA A 411 10.94 -25.76 8.27
CA ALA A 411 10.99 -25.93 9.72
C ALA A 411 9.59 -26.00 10.33
N PHE A 412 8.67 -25.11 9.94
CA PHE A 412 7.27 -25.19 10.36
C PHE A 412 6.62 -26.51 9.90
N ALA A 413 6.79 -26.89 8.64
CA ALA A 413 6.20 -28.11 8.08
C ALA A 413 6.57 -29.37 8.86
N TRP A 414 7.85 -29.54 9.17
CA TRP A 414 8.40 -30.75 9.75
C TRP A 414 8.52 -30.75 11.28
N THR A 415 8.00 -29.74 11.95
CA THR A 415 7.92 -29.69 13.43
C THR A 415 6.49 -29.79 13.97
N ASN A 416 5.50 -30.02 13.11
CA ASN A 416 4.09 -30.16 13.51
C ASN A 416 3.66 -31.61 13.80
N TYR A 417 4.57 -32.42 14.33
CA TYR A 417 4.21 -33.75 14.84
C TYR A 417 3.51 -33.66 16.21
N PRO A 418 2.57 -34.55 16.53
CA PRO A 418 1.92 -34.61 17.86
C PRO A 418 2.91 -34.74 19.02
N SER A 419 4.07 -35.42 18.77
CA SER A 419 5.14 -35.63 19.75
C SER A 419 5.97 -34.35 20.04
N ILE A 420 5.90 -33.34 19.17
CA ILE A 420 6.67 -32.11 19.31
C ILE A 420 5.80 -31.03 19.98
N HIS A 421 6.41 -30.34 20.96
CA HIS A 421 5.71 -29.27 21.66
C HIS A 421 5.29 -28.17 20.66
N TRP A 422 4.06 -27.69 20.78
CA TRP A 422 3.44 -26.70 19.87
C TRP A 422 4.26 -25.41 19.68
N ALA A 423 4.96 -24.97 20.73
CA ALA A 423 5.76 -23.75 20.67
C ALA A 423 6.88 -23.81 19.62
N VAL A 424 7.41 -25.01 19.35
CA VAL A 424 8.52 -25.20 18.40
C VAL A 424 8.09 -24.77 16.98
N SER A 425 6.93 -25.23 16.51
CA SER A 425 6.44 -24.87 15.17
C SER A 425 6.08 -23.40 15.07
N ILE A 426 5.55 -22.77 16.13
CA ILE A 426 5.28 -21.33 16.18
C ILE A 426 6.57 -20.52 16.08
N VAL A 427 7.57 -20.84 16.91
CA VAL A 427 8.86 -20.14 16.88
C VAL A 427 9.54 -20.31 15.52
N LEU A 428 9.53 -21.53 14.97
CA LEU A 428 10.16 -21.82 13.68
C LEU A 428 9.40 -21.25 12.46
N SER A 429 8.20 -20.69 12.65
CA SER A 429 7.54 -19.88 11.62
C SER A 429 8.11 -18.46 11.51
N ALA A 430 8.88 -17.98 12.51
CA ALA A 430 9.44 -16.63 12.50
C ALA A 430 10.39 -16.35 11.32
N PRO A 431 11.30 -17.25 10.88
CA PRO A 431 12.12 -17.03 9.69
C PRO A 431 11.29 -16.83 8.41
N PHE A 432 10.08 -17.43 8.30
CA PHE A 432 9.18 -17.17 7.20
C PHE A 432 8.69 -15.71 7.24
N GLY A 433 8.18 -15.24 8.38
CA GLY A 433 7.75 -13.84 8.55
C GLY A 433 8.87 -12.83 8.28
N PHE A 434 10.10 -13.11 8.75
CA PHE A 434 11.30 -12.34 8.47
C PHE A 434 11.59 -12.27 6.96
N GLY A 435 11.53 -13.40 6.27
CA GLY A 435 11.75 -13.51 4.84
C GLY A 435 10.71 -12.77 4.01
N VAL A 436 9.43 -12.80 4.40
CA VAL A 436 8.35 -12.08 3.72
C VAL A 436 8.68 -10.60 3.55
N VAL A 437 9.08 -9.93 4.62
CA VAL A 437 9.42 -8.48 4.59
C VAL A 437 10.70 -8.25 3.80
N LEU A 438 11.74 -9.05 4.06
CA LEU A 438 13.06 -8.82 3.47
C LEU A 438 13.15 -9.19 1.99
N VAL A 439 12.22 -9.98 1.46
CA VAL A 439 12.15 -10.22 0.01
C VAL A 439 11.31 -9.14 -0.66
N ILE A 440 10.10 -8.89 -0.17
CA ILE A 440 9.15 -8.03 -0.89
C ILE A 440 9.60 -6.57 -0.89
N LEU A 441 10.01 -6.03 0.27
CA LEU A 441 10.37 -4.62 0.37
C LEU A 441 11.56 -4.21 -0.52
N PRO A 442 12.70 -4.92 -0.52
CA PRO A 442 13.81 -4.60 -1.41
C PRO A 442 13.48 -4.81 -2.88
N ILE A 443 12.70 -5.84 -3.25
CA ILE A 443 12.28 -6.07 -4.64
C ILE A 443 11.38 -4.93 -5.12
N VAL A 444 10.42 -4.45 -4.32
CA VAL A 444 9.59 -3.28 -4.64
C VAL A 444 10.48 -2.05 -4.89
N ASN A 445 11.43 -1.76 -3.99
CA ASN A 445 12.36 -0.66 -4.17
C ASN A 445 13.26 -0.83 -5.40
N TYR A 446 13.74 -2.04 -5.66
CA TYR A 446 14.50 -2.37 -6.88
C TYR A 446 13.70 -2.09 -8.15
N LEU A 447 12.43 -2.46 -8.20
CA LEU A 447 11.55 -2.19 -9.33
C LEU A 447 11.30 -0.69 -9.51
N ILE A 448 11.10 0.07 -8.41
CA ILE A 448 10.95 1.53 -8.46
C ILE A 448 12.20 2.20 -9.05
N ASP A 449 13.38 1.82 -8.54
CA ASP A 449 14.65 2.40 -8.97
C ASP A 449 15.01 1.99 -10.41
N SER A 450 14.62 0.77 -10.84
CA SER A 450 14.90 0.25 -12.20
C SER A 450 13.99 0.83 -13.29
N TYR A 451 12.71 1.08 -12.95
CA TYR A 451 11.70 1.49 -13.93
C TYR A 451 11.20 2.93 -13.74
N THR A 452 11.76 3.70 -12.85
CA THR A 452 11.46 5.11 -12.51
C THR A 452 10.18 5.71 -13.11
N VAL A 453 10.20 6.04 -14.42
CA VAL A 453 9.06 6.63 -15.16
C VAL A 453 7.87 5.65 -15.27
N TYR A 454 8.14 4.36 -15.28
CA TYR A 454 7.14 3.28 -15.39
C TYR A 454 6.80 2.62 -14.05
N ALA A 455 7.38 3.08 -12.94
CA ALA A 455 7.30 2.45 -11.62
C ALA A 455 5.86 2.20 -11.16
N ALA A 456 4.96 3.16 -11.34
CA ALA A 456 3.55 3.00 -10.96
C ALA A 456 2.87 1.83 -11.72
N SER A 457 3.13 1.69 -13.02
CA SER A 457 2.55 0.61 -13.83
C SER A 457 3.16 -0.75 -13.51
N VAL A 458 4.46 -0.80 -13.20
CA VAL A 458 5.16 -2.03 -12.76
C VAL A 458 4.64 -2.48 -11.40
N LEU A 459 4.49 -1.56 -10.45
CA LEU A 459 3.95 -1.87 -9.13
C LEU A 459 2.48 -2.28 -9.18
N ALA A 460 1.68 -1.67 -10.07
CA ALA A 460 0.30 -2.08 -10.30
C ALA A 460 0.21 -3.52 -10.84
N ALA A 461 1.08 -3.87 -11.82
CA ALA A 461 1.17 -5.23 -12.35
C ALA A 461 1.51 -6.25 -11.24
N ALA A 462 2.53 -5.95 -10.45
CA ALA A 462 2.95 -6.78 -9.33
C ALA A 462 1.84 -6.91 -8.26
N ALA A 463 1.12 -5.83 -7.96
CA ALA A 463 0.03 -5.83 -6.99
C ALA A 463 -1.15 -6.68 -7.46
N VAL A 464 -1.55 -6.57 -8.74
CA VAL A 464 -2.62 -7.39 -9.32
C VAL A 464 -2.27 -8.87 -9.27
N PHE A 465 -1.06 -9.23 -9.73
CA PHE A 465 -0.62 -10.61 -9.77
C PHE A 465 -0.49 -11.22 -8.37
N ARG A 466 0.04 -10.47 -7.42
CA ARG A 466 0.11 -10.83 -6.00
C ARG A 466 -1.28 -11.07 -5.40
N SER A 467 -2.25 -10.19 -5.69
CA SER A 467 -3.61 -10.33 -5.15
C SER A 467 -4.36 -11.51 -5.76
N ILE A 468 -4.13 -11.83 -7.04
CA ILE A 468 -4.70 -13.03 -7.67
C ILE A 468 -4.19 -14.29 -6.95
N MET A 469 -2.87 -14.41 -6.70
CA MET A 469 -2.33 -15.56 -5.98
C MET A 469 -2.79 -15.62 -4.51
N GLY A 470 -2.92 -14.45 -3.85
CA GLY A 470 -3.50 -14.34 -2.51
C GLY A 470 -4.97 -14.79 -2.45
N ALA A 471 -5.72 -14.63 -3.53
CA ALA A 471 -7.10 -15.13 -3.63
C ALA A 471 -7.18 -16.62 -3.99
N VAL A 472 -6.27 -17.11 -4.83
CA VAL A 472 -6.32 -18.49 -5.34
C VAL A 472 -5.79 -19.49 -4.31
N PHE A 473 -4.68 -19.21 -3.61
CA PHE A 473 -4.05 -20.14 -2.69
C PHE A 473 -4.98 -20.62 -1.57
N PRO A 474 -5.76 -19.78 -0.89
CA PRO A 474 -6.69 -20.24 0.14
C PRO A 474 -7.71 -21.24 -0.37
N LEU A 475 -8.18 -21.15 -1.64
CA LEU A 475 -9.25 -21.99 -2.17
C LEU A 475 -8.93 -23.49 -2.17
N PHE A 476 -7.68 -23.88 -2.36
CA PHE A 476 -7.27 -25.26 -2.36
C PHE A 476 -6.53 -25.70 -1.08
N THR A 477 -6.31 -24.76 -0.14
CA THR A 477 -5.55 -25.02 1.10
C THR A 477 -6.16 -26.16 1.90
N SER A 478 -7.45 -26.12 2.20
CA SER A 478 -8.12 -27.15 3.01
C SER A 478 -7.97 -28.54 2.37
N GLN A 479 -8.28 -28.67 1.08
CA GLN A 479 -8.15 -29.92 0.35
C GLN A 479 -6.70 -30.41 0.30
N MET A 480 -5.74 -29.53 0.12
CA MET A 480 -4.33 -29.85 0.08
C MET A 480 -3.83 -30.38 1.44
N TYR A 481 -4.23 -29.74 2.55
CA TYR A 481 -3.81 -30.12 3.89
C TYR A 481 -4.46 -31.44 4.34
N HIS A 482 -5.72 -31.68 4.03
CA HIS A 482 -6.40 -32.96 4.37
C HIS A 482 -5.89 -34.12 3.51
N ASN A 483 -5.59 -33.91 2.22
CA ASN A 483 -5.18 -35.00 1.33
C ASN A 483 -3.68 -35.33 1.41
N LEU A 484 -2.80 -34.31 1.56
CA LEU A 484 -1.35 -34.52 1.58
C LEU A 484 -0.75 -34.50 3.00
N GLY A 485 -1.55 -34.11 3.99
CA GLY A 485 -1.07 -33.87 5.35
C GLY A 485 -0.25 -32.56 5.47
N ILE A 486 -0.03 -32.11 6.71
CA ILE A 486 0.61 -30.80 7.01
C ILE A 486 2.00 -30.69 6.38
N HIS A 487 2.79 -31.78 6.51
CA HIS A 487 4.21 -31.77 6.11
C HIS A 487 4.38 -31.49 4.61
N TRP A 488 3.68 -32.25 3.77
CA TRP A 488 3.78 -32.11 2.33
C TRP A 488 3.02 -30.87 1.81
N ALA A 489 1.84 -30.59 2.37
CA ALA A 489 1.06 -29.41 1.99
C ALA A 489 1.84 -28.11 2.21
N THR A 490 2.53 -27.97 3.35
CA THR A 490 3.38 -26.80 3.60
C THR A 490 4.69 -26.82 2.80
N SER A 491 5.20 -28.03 2.48
CA SER A 491 6.45 -28.16 1.70
C SER A 491 6.28 -27.73 0.25
N ILE A 492 5.09 -27.82 -0.35
CA ILE A 492 4.85 -27.37 -1.74
C ILE A 492 5.19 -25.87 -1.93
N PRO A 493 4.58 -24.92 -1.20
CA PRO A 493 4.96 -23.52 -1.32
C PRO A 493 6.40 -23.26 -0.84
N ALA A 494 6.96 -24.05 0.08
CA ALA A 494 8.36 -23.98 0.45
C ALA A 494 9.30 -24.30 -0.73
N PHE A 495 8.99 -25.31 -1.53
CA PHE A 495 9.73 -25.61 -2.76
C PHE A 495 9.55 -24.50 -3.81
N LEU A 496 8.36 -23.93 -3.95
CA LEU A 496 8.17 -22.80 -4.86
C LEU A 496 9.03 -21.58 -4.47
N THR A 497 9.12 -21.27 -3.17
CA THR A 497 9.99 -20.19 -2.70
C THR A 497 11.48 -20.53 -2.87
N LEU A 498 11.86 -21.80 -2.70
CA LEU A 498 13.22 -22.28 -2.94
C LEU A 498 13.62 -22.15 -4.41
N VAL A 499 12.73 -22.47 -5.35
CA VAL A 499 12.96 -22.27 -6.80
C VAL A 499 13.15 -20.78 -7.14
N CYS A 500 12.44 -19.89 -6.46
CA CYS A 500 12.58 -18.45 -6.65
C CYS A 500 13.79 -17.83 -5.90
N MET A 501 14.37 -18.53 -4.95
CA MET A 501 15.47 -18.05 -4.10
C MET A 501 16.69 -17.53 -4.90
N PRO A 502 17.12 -18.13 -6.04
CA PRO A 502 18.25 -17.63 -6.84
C PRO A 502 18.02 -16.25 -7.45
N PHE A 503 16.76 -15.78 -7.57
CA PHE A 503 16.45 -14.54 -8.27
C PHE A 503 17.12 -13.29 -7.65
N PRO A 504 17.06 -13.00 -6.34
CA PRO A 504 17.77 -11.86 -5.77
C PRO A 504 19.29 -11.93 -5.93
N PHE A 505 19.88 -13.12 -5.85
CA PHE A 505 21.32 -13.32 -6.07
C PHE A 505 21.71 -13.00 -7.51
N PHE A 506 20.94 -13.53 -8.46
CA PHE A 506 21.17 -13.29 -9.89
C PHE A 506 21.01 -11.80 -10.23
N MET A 507 19.96 -11.15 -9.74
CA MET A 507 19.74 -9.74 -9.97
C MET A 507 20.79 -8.85 -9.29
N TYR A 508 21.29 -9.23 -8.12
CA TYR A 508 22.37 -8.50 -7.46
C TYR A 508 23.65 -8.50 -8.29
N ARG A 509 23.98 -9.62 -8.92
CA ARG A 509 25.24 -9.77 -9.69
C ARG A 509 25.11 -9.31 -11.13
N TYR A 510 23.99 -9.59 -11.78
CA TYR A 510 23.80 -9.38 -13.22
C TYR A 510 22.67 -8.39 -13.56
N GLY A 511 22.05 -7.78 -12.57
CA GLY A 511 20.88 -6.92 -12.75
C GLY A 511 21.11 -5.76 -13.71
N ALA A 512 22.28 -5.10 -13.64
CA ALA A 512 22.63 -4.01 -14.54
C ALA A 512 22.61 -4.45 -16.02
N VAL A 513 23.23 -5.60 -16.33
CA VAL A 513 23.29 -6.16 -17.70
C VAL A 513 21.91 -6.57 -18.20
N VAL A 514 21.09 -7.15 -17.31
CA VAL A 514 19.72 -7.56 -17.66
C VAL A 514 18.85 -6.35 -17.93
N ARG A 515 18.95 -5.27 -17.11
CA ARG A 515 18.21 -4.02 -17.32
C ARG A 515 18.53 -3.33 -18.65
N GLU A 516 19.79 -3.36 -19.09
CA GLU A 516 20.18 -2.81 -20.39
C GLU A 516 19.52 -3.54 -21.57
N LYS A 517 19.23 -4.85 -21.42
CA LYS A 517 18.53 -5.66 -22.43
C LYS A 517 17.00 -5.52 -22.35
N CYS A 518 16.46 -5.05 -21.24
CA CYS A 518 15.04 -4.83 -21.04
C CYS A 518 14.63 -3.48 -21.65
N LYS A 519 13.64 -3.50 -22.56
CA LYS A 519 13.26 -2.33 -23.36
C LYS A 519 12.83 -1.14 -22.50
N TYR A 520 11.90 -1.34 -21.58
CA TYR A 520 11.34 -0.25 -20.77
C TYR A 520 12.30 0.18 -19.65
N ALA A 521 13.11 -0.71 -19.11
CA ALA A 521 14.15 -0.36 -18.16
C ALA A 521 15.24 0.50 -18.81
N ALA A 522 15.71 0.14 -20.01
CA ALA A 522 16.70 0.90 -20.78
C ALA A 522 16.14 2.29 -21.19
N GLU A 523 14.87 2.36 -21.62
CA GLU A 523 14.20 3.62 -21.96
C GLU A 523 14.09 4.52 -20.72
N ALA A 524 13.69 3.99 -19.56
CA ALA A 524 13.64 4.73 -18.30
C ALA A 524 15.01 5.32 -17.92
N ALA A 525 16.08 4.53 -18.05
CA ALA A 525 17.44 5.00 -17.80
C ALA A 525 17.88 6.13 -18.74
N GLN A 526 17.54 6.06 -20.04
CA GLN A 526 17.83 7.11 -21.01
C GLN A 526 17.07 8.42 -20.70
N ILE A 527 15.78 8.32 -20.33
CA ILE A 527 14.98 9.48 -19.94
C ILE A 527 15.59 10.16 -18.70
N MET A 528 16.01 9.38 -17.70
CA MET A 528 16.64 9.92 -16.49
C MET A 528 17.98 10.62 -16.79
N LYS A 529 18.82 10.05 -17.65
CA LYS A 529 20.07 10.70 -18.09
C LYS A 529 19.80 12.03 -18.79
N LYS A 530 18.78 12.13 -19.65
CA LYS A 530 18.38 13.38 -20.31
C LYS A 530 17.86 14.43 -19.32
N MET A 531 17.21 14.01 -18.22
CA MET A 531 16.72 14.92 -17.18
C MET A 531 17.83 15.45 -16.27
N GLN A 532 18.87 14.66 -16.02
CA GLN A 532 20.02 15.04 -15.19
C GLN A 532 21.06 15.88 -15.95
N GLY A 533 21.12 15.78 -17.28
CA GLY A 533 22.02 16.55 -18.14
C GLY A 533 21.47 17.92 -18.57
N ARG A 534 20.35 18.36 -18.00
CA ARG A 534 19.78 19.71 -18.08
C ARG A 534 19.93 20.42 -16.75
#